data_28821a6231b8405e6d581985de38c2b4
#
_entry.id   28821a6231b8405e6d581985de38c2b4
#
_cell.length_a   1.000
_cell.length_b   1.000
_cell.length_c   1.000
_cell.angle_alpha   90.00
_cell.angle_beta   90.00
_cell.angle_gamma   90.00
#
_symmetry.space_group_name_H-M   'P 1'
#
loop_
_entity.id
_entity.type
_entity.pdbx_description
1 polymer ?
#
loop_
_entity_poly.entity_id
_entity_poly.type
_entity_poly.pdbx_seq_one_letter_code
_entity_poly.pdbx_strand_id
1 'polypeptide(L)'
;MKLSKNLELSEAIRSETAKRIGITNMPTDEHIENLKVLAKNVFQPIRDHFKKPIRVSSGYRSKELNYALKGASATSQHMTGEALDIDNDGTS
;
A
#
# COMPACT_ATOMS: atom_id res chain seq x y z
N MET A 1 -1.59 -13.03 4.44
CA MET A 1 -1.65 -12.31 5.74
C MET A 1 -2.60 -11.12 5.65
N LYS A 2 -3.56 -11.05 6.53
CA LYS A 2 -4.48 -9.92 6.57
C LYS A 2 -3.92 -8.77 7.43
N LEU A 3 -3.95 -7.57 6.89
CA LEU A 3 -3.57 -6.35 7.61
C LEU A 3 -4.76 -5.82 8.41
N SER A 4 -5.95 -5.98 7.86
CA SER A 4 -7.23 -5.69 8.51
C SER A 4 -8.30 -6.59 7.89
N LYS A 5 -9.54 -6.48 8.35
CA LYS A 5 -10.64 -7.34 7.89
C LYS A 5 -10.76 -7.39 6.37
N ASN A 6 -10.60 -6.27 5.69
CA ASN A 6 -10.79 -6.16 4.25
C ASN A 6 -9.51 -5.78 3.48
N LEU A 7 -8.34 -5.91 4.08
CA LEU A 7 -7.08 -5.59 3.40
C LEU A 7 -6.04 -6.69 3.62
N GLU A 8 -5.62 -7.31 2.51
CA GLU A 8 -4.55 -8.30 2.51
C GLU A 8 -3.20 -7.64 2.29
N LEU A 9 -2.14 -8.21 2.86
CA LEU A 9 -0.77 -7.73 2.64
C LEU A 9 -0.44 -7.69 1.14
N SER A 10 -0.86 -8.71 0.39
CA SER A 10 -0.60 -8.78 -1.06
C SER A 10 -1.14 -7.56 -1.81
N GLU A 11 -2.27 -7.03 -1.36
CA GLU A 11 -2.86 -5.83 -1.97
C GLU A 11 -2.05 -4.57 -1.64
N ALA A 12 -1.50 -4.50 -0.43
CA ALA A 12 -0.74 -3.33 0.03
C ALA A 12 0.67 -3.27 -0.57
N ILE A 13 1.20 -4.38 -1.05
CA ILE A 13 2.55 -4.43 -1.64
C ILE A 13 2.54 -4.63 -3.16
N ARG A 14 1.36 -4.78 -3.75
CA ARG A 14 1.26 -5.01 -5.20
C ARG A 14 1.75 -3.79 -5.98
N SER A 15 2.55 -4.05 -7.01
CA SER A 15 3.02 -3.02 -7.92
C SER A 15 3.24 -3.60 -9.30
N GLU A 16 2.53 -3.08 -10.29
CA GLU A 16 2.71 -3.47 -11.69
C GLU A 16 4.09 -3.03 -12.19
N THR A 17 4.57 -1.88 -11.73
CA THR A 17 5.91 -1.39 -12.08
C THR A 17 6.98 -2.34 -11.56
N ALA A 18 6.88 -2.79 -10.31
CA ALA A 18 7.84 -3.73 -9.74
C ALA A 18 7.88 -5.03 -10.52
N LYS A 19 6.72 -5.55 -10.90
CA LYS A 19 6.62 -6.75 -11.74
C LYS A 19 7.30 -6.57 -13.08
N ARG A 20 7.03 -5.45 -13.75
CA ARG A 20 7.55 -5.19 -15.09
C ARG A 20 9.07 -5.07 -15.12
N ILE A 21 9.66 -4.44 -14.13
CA ILE A 21 11.11 -4.22 -14.08
C ILE A 21 11.86 -5.25 -13.22
N GLY A 22 11.14 -6.22 -12.65
CA GLY A 22 11.76 -7.34 -11.93
C GLY A 22 12.26 -7.02 -10.52
N ILE A 23 11.68 -6.04 -9.86
CA ILE A 23 12.04 -5.67 -8.49
C ILE A 23 11.16 -6.44 -7.50
N THR A 24 11.79 -7.01 -6.46
CA THR A 24 11.07 -7.61 -5.34
C THR A 24 10.61 -6.51 -4.39
N ASN A 25 9.30 -6.35 -4.24
CA ASN A 25 8.73 -5.30 -3.39
C ASN A 25 8.26 -5.89 -2.05
N MET A 26 9.18 -6.52 -1.30
CA MET A 26 8.86 -7.13 -0.01
C MET A 26 9.19 -6.21 1.15
N PRO A 27 8.23 -5.95 2.04
CA PRO A 27 8.46 -5.12 3.22
C PRO A 27 9.20 -5.90 4.31
N THR A 28 9.87 -5.15 5.20
CA THR A 28 10.43 -5.72 6.43
C THR A 28 9.29 -5.93 7.44
N ASP A 29 9.58 -6.63 8.53
CA ASP A 29 8.60 -6.83 9.61
C ASP A 29 8.13 -5.50 10.20
N GLU A 30 9.04 -4.54 10.34
CA GLU A 30 8.69 -3.20 10.81
C GLU A 30 7.73 -2.51 9.86
N HIS A 31 7.98 -2.60 8.56
CA HIS A 31 7.10 -2.02 7.54
C HIS A 31 5.72 -2.69 7.55
N ILE A 32 5.67 -3.99 7.78
CA ILE A 32 4.40 -4.72 7.88
C ILE A 32 3.60 -4.23 9.09
N GLU A 33 4.25 -4.01 10.24
CA GLU A 33 3.58 -3.48 11.41
C GLU A 33 3.02 -2.07 11.15
N ASN A 34 3.77 -1.23 10.45
CA ASN A 34 3.30 0.10 10.06
C ASN A 34 2.07 0.00 9.14
N LEU A 35 2.09 -0.93 8.18
CA LEU A 35 0.95 -1.17 7.30
C LEU A 35 -0.28 -1.66 8.09
N LYS A 36 -0.08 -2.51 9.10
CA LYS A 36 -1.18 -2.97 9.95
C LYS A 36 -1.84 -1.81 10.71
N VAL A 37 -1.03 -0.92 11.27
CA VAL A 37 -1.55 0.26 11.98
C VAL A 37 -2.36 1.12 11.02
N LEU A 38 -1.82 1.38 9.84
CA LEU A 38 -2.50 2.17 8.83
C LEU A 38 -3.80 1.51 8.35
N ALA A 39 -3.77 0.20 8.16
CA ALA A 39 -4.95 -0.55 7.73
C ALA A 39 -6.07 -0.49 8.77
N LYS A 40 -5.74 -0.66 10.04
CA LYS A 40 -6.74 -0.66 11.11
C LYS A 40 -7.28 0.73 11.42
N ASN A 41 -6.42 1.75 11.38
CA ASN A 41 -6.79 3.09 11.83
C ASN A 41 -7.29 4.00 10.71
N VAL A 42 -6.96 3.70 9.46
CA VAL A 42 -7.34 4.52 8.31
C VAL A 42 -8.15 3.72 7.28
N PHE A 43 -7.56 2.68 6.73
CA PHE A 43 -8.21 1.93 5.65
C PHE A 43 -9.53 1.29 6.06
N GLN A 44 -9.52 0.54 7.16
CA GLN A 44 -10.72 -0.20 7.56
C GLN A 44 -11.88 0.73 7.95
N PRO A 45 -11.67 1.82 8.71
CA PRO A 45 -12.76 2.77 8.98
C PRO A 45 -13.37 3.36 7.71
N ILE A 46 -12.55 3.69 6.72
CA ILE A 46 -13.04 4.22 5.43
C ILE A 46 -13.84 3.15 4.69
N ARG A 47 -13.31 1.93 4.65
CA ARG A 47 -13.98 0.78 4.02
C ARG A 47 -15.35 0.52 4.64
N ASP A 48 -15.42 0.56 5.96
CA ASP A 48 -16.67 0.31 6.69
C ASP A 48 -17.67 1.45 6.50
N HIS A 49 -17.18 2.67 6.41
CA HIS A 49 -18.03 3.84 6.20
C HIS A 49 -18.75 3.77 4.85
N PHE A 50 -18.02 3.47 3.78
CA PHE A 50 -18.59 3.41 2.44
C PHE A 50 -19.32 2.10 2.15
N LYS A 51 -19.06 1.05 2.93
CA LYS A 51 -19.71 -0.27 2.80
C LYS A 51 -19.57 -0.89 1.41
N LYS A 52 -18.49 -0.61 0.72
CA LYS A 52 -18.19 -1.18 -0.59
C LYS A 52 -16.68 -1.33 -0.77
N PRO A 53 -16.25 -2.20 -1.70
CA PRO A 53 -14.83 -2.45 -1.90
C PRO A 53 -14.05 -1.17 -2.19
N ILE A 54 -12.90 -1.06 -1.56
CA ILE A 54 -11.95 0.02 -1.80
C ILE A 54 -10.64 -0.63 -2.25
N ARG A 55 -10.10 -0.14 -3.36
CA ARG A 55 -8.87 -0.66 -3.94
C ARG A 55 -7.68 0.16 -3.47
N VAL A 56 -6.58 -0.52 -3.13
CA VAL A 56 -5.31 0.14 -2.88
C VAL A 56 -4.61 0.30 -4.22
N SER A 57 -4.42 1.53 -4.67
CA SER A 57 -3.73 1.82 -5.92
C SER A 57 -2.21 1.86 -5.74
N SER A 58 -1.74 2.26 -4.57
CA SER A 58 -0.33 2.23 -4.22
C SER A 58 -0.19 2.09 -2.71
N GLY A 59 0.59 1.12 -2.27
CA GLY A 59 0.86 0.91 -0.85
C GLY A 59 2.36 0.98 -0.59
N TYR A 60 2.91 -0.08 0.03
CA TYR A 60 4.33 -0.15 0.31
C TYR A 60 5.16 -0.12 -0.99
N ARG A 61 6.25 0.63 -0.94
CA ARG A 61 7.28 0.64 -2.00
C ARG A 61 8.63 0.40 -1.37
N SER A 62 9.35 -0.61 -1.88
CA SER A 62 10.75 -0.77 -1.51
C SER A 62 11.54 0.46 -1.97
N LYS A 63 12.71 0.67 -1.39
CA LYS A 63 13.58 1.77 -1.77
C LYS A 63 13.90 1.73 -3.27
N GLU A 64 14.19 0.54 -3.80
CA GLU A 64 14.49 0.34 -5.20
C GLU A 64 13.32 0.73 -6.09
N LEU A 65 12.11 0.29 -5.73
CA LEU A 65 10.90 0.64 -6.49
C LEU A 65 10.63 2.14 -6.44
N ASN A 66 10.82 2.76 -5.29
CA ASN A 66 10.60 4.19 -5.15
C ASN A 66 11.52 5.00 -6.06
N TYR A 67 12.79 4.59 -6.17
CA TYR A 67 13.71 5.24 -7.09
C TYR A 67 13.36 5.02 -8.56
N ALA A 68 12.75 3.91 -8.88
CA ALA A 68 12.34 3.59 -10.26
C ALA A 68 11.12 4.39 -10.70
N LEU A 69 10.33 4.91 -9.76
CA LEU A 69 9.14 5.69 -10.07
C LEU A 69 9.50 7.16 -10.27
N LYS A 70 9.22 7.69 -11.44
CA LYS A 70 9.47 9.09 -11.74
C LYS A 70 8.64 10.00 -10.86
N GLY A 71 9.28 11.03 -10.31
CA GLY A 71 8.60 11.99 -9.47
C GLY A 71 8.36 11.54 -8.04
N ALA A 72 8.77 10.33 -7.67
CA ALA A 72 8.66 9.87 -6.31
C ALA A 72 9.66 10.59 -5.41
N SER A 73 9.22 10.97 -4.22
CA SER A 73 10.10 11.60 -3.24
C SER A 73 11.09 10.60 -2.66
N ALA A 74 12.33 11.00 -2.47
CA ALA A 74 13.34 10.19 -1.79
C ALA A 74 13.00 9.93 -0.31
N THR A 75 12.06 10.69 0.25
CA THR A 75 11.63 10.56 1.63
C THR A 75 10.16 10.11 1.73
N SER A 76 9.66 9.42 0.71
CA SER A 76 8.27 8.98 0.66
C SER A 76 7.93 8.05 1.82
N GLN A 77 6.79 8.29 2.46
CA GLN A 77 6.27 7.43 3.53
C GLN A 77 5.80 6.07 3.01
N HIS A 78 5.63 5.91 1.70
CA HIS A 78 5.37 4.61 1.10
C HIS A 78 6.50 3.62 1.36
N MET A 79 7.74 4.10 1.51
CA MET A 79 8.91 3.25 1.76
C MET A 79 8.96 2.67 3.17
N THR A 80 8.18 3.21 4.10
CA THR A 80 8.14 2.73 5.49
C THR A 80 6.84 2.00 5.83
N GLY A 81 5.91 1.94 4.89
CA GLY A 81 4.59 1.36 5.14
C GLY A 81 3.64 2.31 5.85
N GLU A 82 3.93 3.61 5.80
CA GLU A 82 3.13 4.62 6.49
C GLU A 82 2.21 5.41 5.56
N ALA A 83 2.08 4.98 4.29
CA ALA A 83 1.20 5.62 3.33
C ALA A 83 0.50 4.58 2.45
N LEU A 84 -0.77 4.84 2.15
CA LEU A 84 -1.56 4.07 1.20
C LEU A 84 -2.32 5.05 0.32
N ASP A 85 -2.26 4.83 -1.00
CA ASP A 85 -3.13 5.52 -1.93
C ASP A 85 -4.31 4.60 -2.23
N ILE A 86 -5.51 5.06 -1.99
CA ILE A 86 -6.71 4.25 -2.21
C ILE A 86 -7.55 4.86 -3.32
N ASP A 87 -8.27 3.98 -4.00
CA ASP A 87 -9.16 4.34 -5.08
C ASP A 87 -10.56 3.83 -4.73
N ASN A 88 -11.56 4.67 -4.89
CA ASN A 88 -12.93 4.32 -4.57
C ASN A 88 -13.61 3.64 -5.77
N ASP A 89 -12.97 2.59 -6.27
CA ASP A 89 -13.53 1.64 -7.23
C ASP A 89 -14.42 2.26 -8.32
N GLY A 90 -13.83 3.14 -9.12
CA GLY A 90 -14.53 3.72 -10.26
C GLY A 90 -15.47 4.86 -9.94
N THR A 91 -15.52 5.29 -8.70
CA THR A 91 -16.30 6.46 -8.29
C THR A 91 -15.43 7.63 -7.91
N SER A 92 -14.35 7.75 -8.59
CA SER A 92 -13.40 8.84 -8.40
C SER A 92 -14.04 10.22 -8.71
#